data_5039f63392d26d71f3b10d03df8be7f9
#
_entry.id   5039f63392d26d71f3b10d03df8be7f9
#
_cell.length_a   1.000
_cell.length_b   1.000
_cell.length_c   1.000
_cell.angle_alpha   90.00
_cell.angle_beta   90.00
_cell.angle_gamma   90.00
#
_symmetry.space_group_name_H-M   'P 1'
#
loop_
_entity.id
_entity.type
_entity.pdbx_description
1 polymer ?
#
loop_
_entity_poly.entity_id
_entity_poly.type
_entity_poly.pdbx_seq_one_letter_code
_entity_poly.pdbx_strand_id
1 'polypeptide(L)'
;MPEVSAILQARYEGREDDLRALLAARPELDVFEAAAVGESERVHELLASDPALVHAWSGDGFTPLHLACFFDHPELVESLLAAGADVAAVARNPMRVQPLHSAAAGAGARVVAALLERGAEVNARQQGGFVPLHAAAQNGDSDVARLLLDRGADASLATDAGKTARDLAHEAGHAELALLLSGETSPERP
;
A
#
# COMPACT_ATOMS: atom_id res chain seq x y z
N MET A 1 -0.11 -0.17 -24.10
CA MET A 1 -0.20 -0.57 -22.68
C MET A 1 -1.47 -1.37 -22.55
N PRO A 2 -1.47 -2.53 -21.86
CA PRO A 2 -2.73 -3.21 -21.58
C PRO A 2 -3.64 -2.23 -20.81
N GLU A 3 -4.89 -2.22 -21.17
CA GLU A 3 -5.90 -1.29 -20.65
C GLU A 3 -6.24 -1.70 -19.21
N VAL A 4 -6.21 -0.75 -18.28
CA VAL A 4 -6.68 -0.96 -16.91
C VAL A 4 -8.18 -1.21 -16.96
N SER A 5 -8.68 -2.24 -16.27
CA SER A 5 -10.11 -2.56 -16.31
C SER A 5 -10.96 -1.43 -15.71
N ALA A 6 -12.23 -1.36 -16.11
CA ALA A 6 -13.16 -0.36 -15.61
C ALA A 6 -13.35 -0.45 -14.08
N ILE A 7 -13.26 -1.64 -13.50
CA ILE A 7 -13.34 -1.88 -12.05
C ILE A 7 -12.13 -1.29 -11.34
N LEU A 8 -10.91 -1.60 -11.81
CA LEU A 8 -9.69 -1.05 -11.24
C LEU A 8 -9.66 0.48 -11.39
N GLN A 9 -10.06 1.01 -12.54
CA GLN A 9 -10.13 2.45 -12.76
C GLN A 9 -11.10 3.12 -11.79
N ALA A 10 -12.32 2.60 -11.64
CA ALA A 10 -13.32 3.12 -10.71
C ALA A 10 -12.79 3.07 -9.26
N ARG A 11 -12.06 2.01 -8.90
CA ARG A 11 -11.48 1.84 -7.57
C ARG A 11 -10.36 2.85 -7.29
N TYR A 12 -9.44 3.07 -8.24
CA TYR A 12 -8.37 4.07 -8.10
C TYR A 12 -8.89 5.51 -8.00
N GLU A 13 -9.96 5.81 -8.75
CA GLU A 13 -10.56 7.15 -8.78
C GLU A 13 -11.56 7.39 -7.65
N GLY A 14 -11.82 6.39 -6.79
CA GLY A 14 -12.79 6.47 -5.69
C GLY A 14 -14.24 6.66 -6.17
N ARG A 15 -14.56 6.19 -7.39
CA ARG A 15 -15.90 6.30 -7.98
C ARG A 15 -16.81 5.17 -7.46
N GLU A 16 -17.21 5.27 -6.20
CA GLU A 16 -17.92 4.20 -5.49
C GLU A 16 -19.26 3.81 -6.13
N ASP A 17 -20.00 4.77 -6.71
CA ASP A 17 -21.29 4.48 -7.38
C ASP A 17 -21.08 3.71 -8.69
N ASP A 18 -20.05 4.07 -9.47
CA ASP A 18 -19.68 3.35 -10.69
C ASP A 18 -19.17 1.96 -10.35
N LEU A 19 -18.31 1.85 -9.32
CA LEU A 19 -17.81 0.57 -8.83
C LEU A 19 -18.97 -0.35 -8.42
N ARG A 20 -19.92 0.16 -7.64
CA ARG A 20 -21.10 -0.59 -7.22
C ARG A 20 -21.95 -1.05 -8.41
N ALA A 21 -22.14 -0.19 -9.42
CA ALA A 21 -22.86 -0.55 -10.63
C ALA A 21 -22.14 -1.63 -11.45
N LEU A 22 -20.82 -1.53 -11.59
CA LEU A 22 -20.00 -2.54 -12.26
C LEU A 22 -20.08 -3.90 -11.55
N LEU A 23 -19.96 -3.92 -10.24
CA LEU A 23 -20.04 -5.15 -9.44
C LEU A 23 -21.45 -5.75 -9.41
N ALA A 24 -22.51 -4.92 -9.45
CA ALA A 24 -23.88 -5.39 -9.53
C ALA A 24 -24.19 -6.17 -10.83
N ALA A 25 -23.46 -5.93 -11.89
CA ALA A 25 -23.51 -6.70 -13.13
C ALA A 25 -22.96 -8.13 -12.97
N ARG A 26 -22.40 -8.47 -11.78
CA ARG A 26 -21.76 -9.75 -11.45
C ARG A 26 -20.73 -10.20 -12.48
N PRO A 27 -19.70 -9.38 -12.76
CA PRO A 27 -18.65 -9.76 -13.68
C PRO A 27 -17.85 -10.93 -13.10
N GLU A 28 -17.24 -11.74 -13.98
CA GLU A 28 -16.20 -12.67 -13.54
C GLU A 28 -14.92 -11.86 -13.27
N LEU A 29 -14.71 -11.52 -11.99
CA LEU A 29 -13.52 -10.78 -11.58
C LEU A 29 -12.26 -11.60 -11.84
N ASP A 30 -11.25 -10.96 -12.43
CA ASP A 30 -9.90 -11.50 -12.44
C ASP A 30 -9.23 -11.35 -11.07
N VAL A 31 -8.01 -11.88 -10.92
CA VAL A 31 -7.29 -11.87 -9.63
C VAL A 31 -6.96 -10.46 -9.16
N PHE A 32 -6.75 -9.51 -10.06
CA PHE A 32 -6.40 -8.13 -9.73
C PHE A 32 -7.63 -7.33 -9.30
N GLU A 33 -8.72 -7.48 -10.03
CA GLU A 33 -10.00 -6.87 -9.69
C GLU A 33 -10.50 -7.38 -8.34
N ALA A 34 -10.49 -8.71 -8.15
CA ALA A 34 -10.87 -9.34 -6.90
C ALA A 34 -9.98 -8.87 -5.73
N ALA A 35 -8.66 -8.74 -5.95
CA ALA A 35 -7.75 -8.23 -4.93
C ALA A 35 -7.99 -6.75 -4.60
N ALA A 36 -8.34 -5.93 -5.58
CA ALA A 36 -8.59 -4.51 -5.38
C ALA A 36 -9.92 -4.22 -4.67
N VAL A 37 -10.92 -5.09 -4.83
CA VAL A 37 -12.23 -4.93 -4.18
C VAL A 37 -12.38 -5.77 -2.91
N GLY A 38 -11.37 -6.59 -2.57
CA GLY A 38 -11.35 -7.41 -1.34
C GLY A 38 -12.18 -8.68 -1.40
N GLU A 39 -12.50 -9.18 -2.60
CA GLU A 39 -13.24 -10.43 -2.81
C GLU A 39 -12.35 -11.65 -2.55
N SER A 40 -12.09 -11.94 -1.27
CA SER A 40 -11.15 -12.97 -0.83
C SER A 40 -11.52 -14.36 -1.33
N GLU A 41 -12.80 -14.71 -1.32
CA GLU A 41 -13.27 -16.02 -1.82
C GLU A 41 -12.92 -16.19 -3.30
N ARG A 42 -13.14 -15.13 -4.09
CA ARG A 42 -12.81 -15.16 -5.52
C ARG A 42 -11.31 -15.30 -5.77
N VAL A 43 -10.48 -14.59 -5.00
CA VAL A 43 -9.02 -14.75 -5.07
C VAL A 43 -8.61 -16.19 -4.74
N HIS A 44 -9.17 -16.79 -3.69
CA HIS A 44 -8.85 -18.16 -3.31
C HIS A 44 -9.26 -19.18 -4.40
N GLU A 45 -10.43 -19.02 -5.03
CA GLU A 45 -10.86 -19.86 -6.16
C GLU A 45 -9.87 -19.78 -7.33
N LEU A 46 -9.47 -18.56 -7.69
CA LEU A 46 -8.54 -18.32 -8.78
C LEU A 46 -7.16 -18.92 -8.49
N LEU A 47 -6.63 -18.73 -7.28
CA LEU A 47 -5.34 -19.30 -6.87
C LEU A 47 -5.40 -20.83 -6.73
N ALA A 48 -6.54 -21.40 -6.40
CA ALA A 48 -6.72 -22.84 -6.38
C ALA A 48 -6.69 -23.44 -7.80
N SER A 49 -7.20 -22.73 -8.79
CA SER A 49 -7.18 -23.14 -10.20
C SER A 49 -5.82 -22.90 -10.87
N ASP A 50 -5.16 -21.80 -10.54
CA ASP A 50 -3.83 -21.42 -11.03
C ASP A 50 -3.02 -20.73 -9.94
N PRO A 51 -2.20 -21.47 -9.18
CA PRO A 51 -1.36 -20.90 -8.12
C PRO A 51 -0.34 -19.85 -8.61
N ALA A 52 0.02 -19.83 -9.91
CA ALA A 52 0.95 -18.85 -10.44
C ALA A 52 0.40 -17.42 -10.44
N LEU A 53 -0.93 -17.27 -10.36
CA LEU A 53 -1.59 -15.97 -10.28
C LEU A 53 -1.16 -15.14 -9.07
N VAL A 54 -0.67 -15.77 -7.99
CA VAL A 54 -0.13 -15.05 -6.83
C VAL A 54 1.04 -14.14 -7.19
N HIS A 55 1.79 -14.48 -8.24
CA HIS A 55 2.93 -13.72 -8.77
C HIS A 55 2.61 -12.97 -10.07
N ALA A 56 1.37 -12.99 -10.52
CA ALA A 56 0.96 -12.33 -11.76
C ALA A 56 1.05 -10.81 -11.65
N TRP A 57 1.12 -10.15 -12.81
CA TRP A 57 1.20 -8.71 -12.93
C TRP A 57 0.02 -8.17 -13.73
N SER A 58 -0.67 -7.19 -13.17
CA SER A 58 -1.72 -6.46 -13.86
C SER A 58 -1.18 -5.61 -15.01
N GLY A 59 -2.06 -5.08 -15.83
CA GLY A 59 -1.69 -4.23 -16.95
C GLY A 59 -0.96 -2.95 -16.56
N ASP A 60 -1.21 -2.42 -15.36
CA ASP A 60 -0.53 -1.26 -14.76
C ASP A 60 0.67 -1.63 -13.89
N GLY A 61 1.04 -2.91 -13.86
CA GLY A 61 2.29 -3.40 -13.29
C GLY A 61 2.25 -3.68 -11.78
N PHE A 62 1.09 -3.96 -11.22
CA PHE A 62 0.94 -4.37 -9.82
C PHE A 62 0.68 -5.88 -9.68
N THR A 63 1.07 -6.46 -8.56
CA THR A 63 0.65 -7.81 -8.18
C THR A 63 -0.67 -7.76 -7.39
N PRO A 64 -1.40 -8.89 -7.24
CA PRO A 64 -2.55 -8.95 -6.35
C PRO A 64 -2.24 -8.44 -4.92
N LEU A 65 -1.03 -8.73 -4.41
CA LEU A 65 -0.60 -8.25 -3.10
C LEU A 65 -0.48 -6.72 -3.03
N HIS A 66 0.05 -6.05 -4.07
CA HIS A 66 0.10 -4.59 -4.12
C HIS A 66 -1.30 -3.96 -4.00
N LEU A 67 -2.27 -4.52 -4.74
CA LEU A 67 -3.64 -4.01 -4.78
C LEU A 67 -4.34 -4.24 -3.44
N ALA A 68 -4.26 -5.45 -2.89
CA ALA A 68 -4.81 -5.75 -1.57
C ALA A 68 -4.21 -4.86 -0.46
N CYS A 69 -2.90 -4.53 -0.56
CA CYS A 69 -2.23 -3.61 0.35
C CYS A 69 -2.71 -2.17 0.21
N PHE A 70 -2.83 -1.68 -1.02
CA PHE A 70 -3.23 -0.29 -1.29
C PHE A 70 -4.67 -0.01 -0.87
N PHE A 71 -5.56 -0.99 -1.04
CA PHE A 71 -6.97 -0.85 -0.71
C PHE A 71 -7.35 -1.38 0.68
N ASP A 72 -6.36 -1.67 1.51
CA ASP A 72 -6.48 -2.06 2.92
C ASP A 72 -7.39 -3.28 3.15
N HIS A 73 -7.03 -4.42 2.54
CA HIS A 73 -7.70 -5.70 2.72
C HIS A 73 -6.84 -6.67 3.56
N PRO A 74 -6.75 -6.50 4.90
CA PRO A 74 -5.77 -7.21 5.73
C PRO A 74 -5.90 -8.73 5.71
N GLU A 75 -7.12 -9.28 5.73
CA GLU A 75 -7.35 -10.73 5.67
C GLU A 75 -6.87 -11.32 4.33
N LEU A 76 -7.09 -10.59 3.25
CA LEU A 76 -6.63 -11.00 1.93
C LEU A 76 -5.11 -10.90 1.80
N VAL A 77 -4.50 -9.86 2.36
CA VAL A 77 -3.04 -9.72 2.42
C VAL A 77 -2.41 -10.90 3.15
N GLU A 78 -2.92 -11.28 4.33
CA GLU A 78 -2.45 -12.46 5.07
C GLU A 78 -2.57 -13.74 4.23
N SER A 79 -3.69 -13.93 3.52
CA SER A 79 -3.93 -15.08 2.65
C SER A 79 -2.97 -15.11 1.46
N LEU A 80 -2.74 -13.99 0.79
CA LEU A 80 -1.80 -13.89 -0.33
C LEU A 80 -0.37 -14.16 0.11
N LEU A 81 0.05 -13.65 1.28
CA LEU A 81 1.37 -13.92 1.86
C LEU A 81 1.51 -15.40 2.24
N ALA A 82 0.45 -16.03 2.76
CA ALA A 82 0.44 -17.46 3.04
C ALA A 82 0.50 -18.32 1.77
N ALA A 83 -0.08 -17.83 0.67
CA ALA A 83 -0.01 -18.47 -0.65
C ALA A 83 1.35 -18.24 -1.36
N GLY A 84 2.28 -17.51 -0.73
CA GLY A 84 3.63 -17.31 -1.25
C GLY A 84 3.81 -16.04 -2.08
N ALA A 85 2.91 -15.05 -1.96
CA ALA A 85 3.13 -13.74 -2.58
C ALA A 85 4.47 -13.14 -2.13
N ASP A 86 5.22 -12.57 -3.08
CA ASP A 86 6.51 -11.94 -2.79
C ASP A 86 6.30 -10.59 -2.08
N VAL A 87 6.66 -10.56 -0.80
CA VAL A 87 6.56 -9.36 0.05
C VAL A 87 7.41 -8.20 -0.45
N ALA A 88 8.47 -8.49 -1.22
CA ALA A 88 9.41 -7.52 -1.78
C ALA A 88 9.21 -7.27 -3.29
N ALA A 89 8.11 -7.76 -3.87
CA ALA A 89 7.82 -7.57 -5.30
C ALA A 89 7.89 -6.10 -5.68
N VAL A 90 8.67 -5.74 -6.70
CA VAL A 90 8.81 -4.36 -7.19
C VAL A 90 7.87 -4.14 -8.36
N ALA A 91 6.92 -3.23 -8.25
CA ALA A 91 5.96 -2.91 -9.32
C ALA A 91 6.64 -2.66 -10.68
N ARG A 92 6.04 -3.20 -11.74
CA ARG A 92 6.55 -3.09 -13.12
C ARG A 92 6.03 -1.83 -13.83
N ASN A 93 6.05 -0.73 -13.10
CA ASN A 93 5.65 0.59 -13.58
C ASN A 93 6.70 1.64 -13.16
N PRO A 94 6.60 2.90 -13.63
CA PRO A 94 7.58 3.93 -13.30
C PRO A 94 7.75 4.20 -11.81
N MET A 95 6.74 3.95 -10.97
CA MET A 95 6.82 4.21 -9.53
C MET A 95 7.72 3.21 -8.80
N ARG A 96 7.82 1.95 -9.28
CA ARG A 96 8.67 0.89 -8.71
C ARG A 96 8.41 0.65 -7.21
N VAL A 97 7.15 0.75 -6.80
CA VAL A 97 6.75 0.53 -5.41
C VAL A 97 6.83 -0.95 -5.03
N GLN A 98 7.05 -1.22 -3.74
CA GLN A 98 6.85 -2.54 -3.14
C GLN A 98 5.50 -2.57 -2.39
N PRO A 99 4.98 -3.75 -2.00
CA PRO A 99 3.73 -3.86 -1.24
C PRO A 99 3.66 -2.99 0.02
N LEU A 100 4.79 -2.81 0.73
CA LEU A 100 4.85 -1.95 1.91
C LEU A 100 4.61 -0.46 1.59
N HIS A 101 5.07 0.02 0.42
CA HIS A 101 4.76 1.38 -0.04
C HIS A 101 3.26 1.52 -0.34
N SER A 102 2.66 0.51 -0.99
CA SER A 102 1.22 0.49 -1.27
C SER A 102 0.40 0.51 0.02
N ALA A 103 0.80 -0.29 1.03
CA ALA A 103 0.15 -0.32 2.34
C ALA A 103 0.25 1.03 3.08
N ALA A 104 1.44 1.64 3.08
CA ALA A 104 1.64 2.95 3.72
C ALA A 104 0.88 4.07 3.00
N ALA A 105 0.69 3.97 1.68
CA ALA A 105 -0.13 4.92 0.91
C ALA A 105 -1.64 4.69 1.11
N GLY A 106 -2.07 3.44 1.34
CA GLY A 106 -3.46 3.07 1.64
C GLY A 106 -3.88 3.28 3.09
N ALA A 107 -2.95 3.72 3.95
CA ALA A 107 -3.17 3.98 5.39
C ALA A 107 -3.57 2.74 6.22
N GLY A 108 -3.21 1.55 5.78
CA GLY A 108 -3.55 0.28 6.44
C GLY A 108 -2.55 -0.14 7.51
N ALA A 109 -2.64 0.35 8.75
CA ALA A 109 -1.69 0.00 9.81
C ALA A 109 -1.60 -1.53 10.06
N ARG A 110 -2.72 -2.25 9.99
CA ARG A 110 -2.75 -3.71 10.12
C ARG A 110 -2.03 -4.41 8.96
N VAL A 111 -2.22 -3.92 7.74
CA VAL A 111 -1.53 -4.42 6.54
C VAL A 111 -0.03 -4.14 6.63
N VAL A 112 0.36 -2.94 7.04
CA VAL A 112 1.77 -2.56 7.27
C VAL A 112 2.41 -3.51 8.28
N ALA A 113 1.74 -3.80 9.42
CA ALA A 113 2.23 -4.73 10.42
C ALA A 113 2.47 -6.14 9.84
N ALA A 114 1.49 -6.67 9.12
CA ALA A 114 1.58 -8.00 8.51
C ALA A 114 2.74 -8.12 7.51
N LEU A 115 2.97 -7.10 6.68
CA LEU A 115 4.09 -7.09 5.74
C LEU A 115 5.45 -7.05 6.46
N LEU A 116 5.59 -6.22 7.50
CA LEU A 116 6.82 -6.12 8.29
C LEU A 116 7.13 -7.43 9.04
N GLU A 117 6.11 -8.13 9.56
CA GLU A 117 6.25 -9.45 10.17
C GLU A 117 6.70 -10.52 9.18
N ARG A 118 6.40 -10.34 7.89
CA ARG A 118 6.87 -11.21 6.81
C ARG A 118 8.19 -10.77 6.17
N GLY A 119 8.88 -9.80 6.79
CA GLY A 119 10.23 -9.38 6.40
C GLY A 119 10.26 -8.31 5.31
N ALA A 120 9.19 -7.54 5.11
CA ALA A 120 9.26 -6.36 4.26
C ALA A 120 10.33 -5.39 4.77
N GLU A 121 11.12 -4.83 3.86
CA GLU A 121 12.17 -3.87 4.21
C GLU A 121 11.55 -2.51 4.56
N VAL A 122 11.63 -2.10 5.82
CA VAL A 122 10.97 -0.90 6.34
C VAL A 122 11.44 0.39 5.66
N ASN A 123 12.70 0.42 5.20
CA ASN A 123 13.33 1.56 4.51
C ASN A 123 13.50 1.33 3.00
N ALA A 124 12.74 0.41 2.41
CA ALA A 124 12.78 0.17 0.97
C ALA A 124 12.54 1.47 0.19
N ARG A 125 13.35 1.70 -0.86
CA ARG A 125 13.25 2.91 -1.67
C ARG A 125 12.54 2.63 -2.99
N GLN A 126 11.60 3.49 -3.35
CA GLN A 126 10.96 3.52 -4.66
C GLN A 126 11.51 4.65 -5.53
N GLN A 127 10.94 4.86 -6.70
CA GLN A 127 11.28 5.97 -7.59
C GLN A 127 11.21 7.32 -6.87
N GLY A 128 12.20 8.18 -7.08
CA GLY A 128 12.30 9.47 -6.41
C GLY A 128 12.85 9.41 -4.98
N GLY A 129 13.37 8.24 -4.56
CA GLY A 129 13.97 8.05 -3.25
C GLY A 129 12.96 7.96 -2.10
N PHE A 130 11.67 7.84 -2.39
CA PHE A 130 10.65 7.70 -1.35
C PHE A 130 10.78 6.37 -0.60
N VAL A 131 10.54 6.40 0.71
CA VAL A 131 10.38 5.23 1.58
C VAL A 131 8.96 5.19 2.16
N PRO A 132 8.48 4.05 2.72
CA PRO A 132 7.11 3.96 3.25
C PRO A 132 6.74 5.07 4.25
N LEU A 133 7.68 5.51 5.09
CA LEU A 133 7.45 6.60 6.05
C LEU A 133 7.10 7.93 5.37
N HIS A 134 7.61 8.19 4.16
CA HIS A 134 7.23 9.37 3.39
C HIS A 134 5.76 9.36 2.97
N ALA A 135 5.23 8.20 2.58
CA ALA A 135 3.81 8.05 2.22
C ALA A 135 2.90 8.28 3.44
N ALA A 136 3.22 7.66 4.58
CA ALA A 136 2.50 7.89 5.83
C ALA A 136 2.51 9.37 6.24
N ALA A 137 3.65 10.04 6.06
CA ALA A 137 3.80 11.47 6.36
C ALA A 137 2.95 12.37 5.46
N GLN A 138 2.91 12.09 4.15
CA GLN A 138 2.07 12.83 3.20
C GLN A 138 0.57 12.66 3.48
N ASN A 139 0.16 11.46 3.91
CA ASN A 139 -1.24 11.16 4.24
C ASN A 139 -1.66 11.66 5.63
N GLY A 140 -0.70 12.06 6.49
CA GLY A 140 -0.99 12.43 7.87
C GLY A 140 -1.30 11.23 8.78
N ASP A 141 -0.94 10.02 8.35
CA ASP A 141 -1.24 8.81 9.10
C ASP A 141 -0.22 8.59 10.23
N SER A 142 -0.58 9.08 11.42
CA SER A 142 0.27 8.98 12.60
C SER A 142 0.41 7.54 13.11
N ASP A 143 -0.57 6.67 12.90
CA ASP A 143 -0.53 5.30 13.38
C ASP A 143 0.43 4.46 12.52
N VAL A 144 0.34 4.59 11.20
CA VAL A 144 1.30 3.97 10.26
C VAL A 144 2.70 4.54 10.48
N ALA A 145 2.84 5.85 10.68
CA ALA A 145 4.15 6.46 10.91
C ALA A 145 4.81 5.94 12.19
N ARG A 146 4.07 5.87 13.31
CA ARG A 146 4.56 5.29 14.58
C ARG A 146 4.96 3.84 14.41
N LEU A 147 4.10 3.05 13.77
CA LEU A 147 4.37 1.64 13.53
C LEU A 147 5.66 1.44 12.72
N LEU A 148 5.86 2.23 11.66
CA LEU A 148 7.09 2.18 10.85
C LEU A 148 8.32 2.56 11.68
N LEU A 149 8.23 3.63 12.50
CA LEU A 149 9.32 4.05 13.39
C LEU A 149 9.65 2.98 14.43
N ASP A 150 8.66 2.36 15.05
CA ASP A 150 8.83 1.26 16.03
C ASP A 150 9.50 0.04 15.40
N ARG A 151 9.38 -0.12 14.07
CA ARG A 151 10.00 -1.19 13.29
C ARG A 151 11.31 -0.78 12.62
N GLY A 152 11.87 0.37 12.99
CA GLY A 152 13.20 0.82 12.57
C GLY A 152 13.21 1.66 11.29
N ALA A 153 12.11 2.32 10.95
CA ALA A 153 12.13 3.32 9.88
C ALA A 153 13.06 4.47 10.26
N ASP A 154 13.92 4.86 9.32
CA ASP A 154 14.84 5.97 9.47
C ASP A 154 14.19 7.28 9.04
N ALA A 155 13.80 8.11 10.02
CA ALA A 155 13.16 9.40 9.78
C ALA A 155 14.08 10.44 9.12
N SER A 156 15.41 10.19 9.10
CA SER A 156 16.39 11.07 8.46
C SER A 156 16.51 10.87 6.95
N LEU A 157 15.96 9.77 6.42
CA LEU A 157 15.99 9.50 4.99
C LEU A 157 15.25 10.59 4.23
N ALA A 158 15.89 11.09 3.17
CA ALA A 158 15.31 12.08 2.30
C ALA A 158 15.01 11.48 0.91
N THR A 159 14.01 12.03 0.26
CA THR A 159 13.73 11.82 -1.16
C THR A 159 14.87 12.36 -2.01
N ASP A 160 14.88 12.06 -3.31
CA ASP A 160 15.86 12.63 -4.26
C ASP A 160 15.75 14.16 -4.37
N ALA A 161 14.61 14.75 -3.96
CA ALA A 161 14.42 16.20 -3.82
C ALA A 161 14.91 16.77 -2.48
N GLY A 162 15.52 15.95 -1.62
CA GLY A 162 16.06 16.36 -0.34
C GLY A 162 15.01 16.55 0.78
N LYS A 163 13.78 16.05 0.60
CA LYS A 163 12.70 16.18 1.59
C LYS A 163 12.63 14.95 2.48
N THR A 164 12.64 15.16 3.79
CA THR A 164 12.38 14.14 4.80
C THR A 164 10.88 13.90 4.99
N ALA A 165 10.52 12.82 5.71
CA ALA A 165 9.13 12.55 6.08
C ALA A 165 8.52 13.72 6.89
N ARG A 166 9.31 14.35 7.76
CA ARG A 166 8.91 15.57 8.50
C ARG A 166 8.54 16.72 7.55
N ASP A 167 9.38 16.98 6.53
CA ASP A 167 9.13 18.06 5.57
C ASP A 167 7.84 17.80 4.79
N LEU A 168 7.61 16.57 4.37
CA LEU A 168 6.41 16.16 3.65
C LEU A 168 5.14 16.29 4.51
N ALA A 169 5.19 15.88 5.78
CA ALA A 169 4.10 16.06 6.72
C ALA A 169 3.77 17.56 6.92
N HIS A 170 4.80 18.39 7.08
CA HIS A 170 4.63 19.83 7.23
C HIS A 170 4.00 20.47 5.98
N GLU A 171 4.48 20.13 4.79
CA GLU A 171 3.95 20.63 3.51
C GLU A 171 2.50 20.19 3.26
N ALA A 172 2.14 18.98 3.72
CA ALA A 172 0.77 18.46 3.65
C ALA A 172 -0.16 19.03 4.74
N GLY A 173 0.36 19.83 5.67
CA GLY A 173 -0.42 20.45 6.75
C GLY A 173 -0.60 19.58 8.00
N HIS A 174 0.12 18.47 8.11
CA HIS A 174 0.07 17.52 9.23
C HIS A 174 1.06 17.90 10.34
N ALA A 175 0.82 19.05 11.00
CA ALA A 175 1.77 19.65 11.95
C ALA A 175 2.08 18.73 13.15
N GLU A 176 1.11 18.01 13.69
CA GLU A 176 1.32 17.09 14.81
C GLU A 176 2.22 15.91 14.41
N LEU A 177 2.03 15.37 13.20
CA LEU A 177 2.88 14.32 12.68
C LEU A 177 4.29 14.84 12.37
N ALA A 178 4.42 16.05 11.85
CA ALA A 178 5.72 16.67 11.62
C ALA A 178 6.52 16.86 12.94
N LEU A 179 5.85 17.18 14.04
CA LEU A 179 6.46 17.24 15.38
C LEU A 179 6.89 15.86 15.86
N LEU A 180 6.05 14.85 15.70
CA LEU A 180 6.39 13.46 16.05
C LEU A 180 7.65 12.99 15.29
N LEU A 181 7.73 13.31 14.00
CA LEU A 181 8.86 12.93 13.14
C LEU A 181 10.15 13.73 13.43
N SER A 182 10.08 14.85 14.19
CA SER A 182 11.26 15.58 14.62
C SER A 182 11.96 14.95 15.82
N GLY A 183 11.33 13.98 16.48
CA GLY A 183 11.80 13.46 17.76
C GLY A 183 11.61 14.43 18.94
N GLU A 184 10.97 15.55 18.71
CA GLU A 184 10.61 16.52 19.76
C GLU A 184 9.31 16.01 20.43
N THR A 185 9.40 15.71 21.73
CA THR A 185 8.20 15.41 22.53
C THR A 185 7.33 16.67 22.57
N SER A 186 6.04 16.52 22.22
CA SER A 186 5.08 17.62 22.43
C SER A 186 5.22 18.17 23.85
N PRO A 187 5.28 19.50 24.06
CA PRO A 187 5.23 20.06 25.39
C PRO A 187 3.92 19.57 26.03
N GLU A 188 4.05 18.91 27.19
CA GLU A 188 2.90 18.52 27.99
C GLU A 188 1.97 19.72 28.15
N ARG A 189 0.72 19.56 27.74
CA ARG A 189 -0.30 20.58 28.02
C ARG A 189 -0.48 20.66 29.53
N PRO A 190 -0.44 21.87 30.11
CA PRO A 190 -0.65 22.08 31.53
C PRO A 190 -2.08 21.71 31.96
#